data_f1f0be6507c2ee03f7033f9328dbd56b
#
_entry.id   f1f0be6507c2ee03f7033f9328dbd56b
#
_cell.length_a   1.000
_cell.length_b   1.000
_cell.length_c   1.000
_cell.angle_alpha   90.00
_cell.angle_beta   90.00
_cell.angle_gamma   90.00
#
_symmetry.space_group_name_H-M   'P 1'
#
loop_
_entity.id
_entity.type
_entity.pdbx_description
1 polymer ?
#
loop_
_entity_poly.entity_id
_entity_poly.type
_entity_poly.pdbx_seq_one_letter_code
_entity_poly.pdbx_strand_id
1 'polypeptide(L)'
;MIKECSNRHELALRHAINVLTNDYREYVKSIYLYGSYARKDHKYNSDVDLFVCVSDDTTARVAAHMRSDVAPDDYNLPMVEIMISKSGLRNPSYQFTNNLKKEAILLWKNH
;
A
#
# COMPACT_ATOMS: atom_id res chain seq x y z
N MET A 1 -0.17 26.19 -5.49
CA MET A 1 -0.63 25.82 -6.82
C MET A 1 -1.46 24.56 -6.79
N ILE A 2 -2.40 24.48 -7.68
CA ILE A 2 -3.34 23.37 -7.72
C ILE A 2 -2.63 22.03 -7.91
N LYS A 3 -1.56 22.02 -8.71
CA LYS A 3 -0.82 20.79 -8.99
C LYS A 3 -0.15 20.21 -7.74
N GLU A 4 0.27 21.07 -6.83
CA GLU A 4 0.93 20.60 -5.61
C GLU A 4 -0.06 19.86 -4.71
N CYS A 5 -1.29 20.36 -4.64
CA CYS A 5 -2.32 19.69 -3.84
C CYS A 5 -2.66 18.31 -4.39
N SER A 6 -2.66 18.15 -5.72
CA SER A 6 -3.00 16.87 -6.33
C SER A 6 -1.88 15.85 -6.26
N ASN A 7 -0.64 16.28 -5.95
CA ASN A 7 0.51 15.37 -5.88
C ASN A 7 0.74 14.77 -4.49
N ARG A 8 -0.01 15.20 -3.50
CA ARG A 8 0.22 14.75 -2.12
C ARG A 8 0.11 13.22 -1.99
N HIS A 9 -0.94 12.64 -2.56
CA HIS A 9 -1.15 11.19 -2.50
C HIS A 9 -0.07 10.45 -3.28
N GLU A 10 0.34 10.99 -4.42
CA GLU A 10 1.41 10.36 -5.19
C GLU A 10 2.74 10.37 -4.45
N LEU A 11 3.07 11.46 -3.76
CA LEU A 11 4.30 11.53 -2.97
C LEU A 11 4.29 10.52 -1.83
N ALA A 12 3.16 10.39 -1.13
CA ALA A 12 3.02 9.40 -0.07
C ALA A 12 3.15 7.98 -0.62
N LEU A 13 2.53 7.72 -1.77
CA LEU A 13 2.61 6.43 -2.43
C LEU A 13 4.04 6.10 -2.82
N ARG A 14 4.76 7.03 -3.43
CA ARG A 14 6.15 6.81 -3.84
C ARG A 14 7.05 6.50 -2.65
N HIS A 15 6.86 7.22 -1.54
CA HIS A 15 7.63 6.94 -0.33
C HIS A 15 7.40 5.50 0.13
N ALA A 16 6.15 5.09 0.20
CA ALA A 16 5.80 3.73 0.64
C ALA A 16 6.38 2.67 -0.30
N ILE A 17 6.27 2.87 -1.61
CA ILE A 17 6.82 1.94 -2.60
C ILE A 17 8.33 1.84 -2.45
N ASN A 18 9.02 2.96 -2.28
CA ASN A 18 10.47 2.95 -2.10
C ASN A 18 10.89 2.18 -0.86
N VAL A 19 10.20 2.40 0.25
CA VAL A 19 10.50 1.67 1.50
C VAL A 19 10.28 0.17 1.30
N LEU A 20 9.14 -0.20 0.75
CA LEU A 20 8.78 -1.61 0.62
C LEU A 20 9.68 -2.35 -0.36
N THR A 21 10.10 -1.69 -1.44
CA THR A 21 10.90 -2.35 -2.47
C THR A 21 12.40 -2.31 -2.21
N ASN A 22 12.86 -1.39 -1.34
CA ASN A 22 14.28 -1.30 -0.98
C ASN A 22 14.57 -1.96 0.35
N ASP A 23 13.86 -1.57 1.40
CA ASP A 23 14.16 -2.04 2.75
C ASP A 23 13.57 -3.41 3.05
N TYR A 24 12.47 -3.76 2.39
CA TYR A 24 11.75 -5.01 2.65
C TYR A 24 11.63 -5.89 1.41
N ARG A 25 12.52 -5.69 0.45
CA ARG A 25 12.49 -6.43 -0.82
C ARG A 25 12.46 -7.94 -0.65
N GLU A 26 13.16 -8.46 0.34
CA GLU A 26 13.23 -9.90 0.56
C GLU A 26 11.91 -10.49 1.06
N TYR A 27 11.03 -9.66 1.61
CA TYR A 27 9.73 -10.11 2.12
C TYR A 27 8.59 -9.81 1.16
N VAL A 28 8.64 -8.72 0.42
CA VAL A 28 7.53 -8.23 -0.39
C VAL A 28 7.49 -8.96 -1.73
N LYS A 29 6.36 -9.58 -2.03
CA LYS A 29 6.13 -10.26 -3.31
C LYS A 29 5.43 -9.38 -4.32
N SER A 30 4.45 -8.62 -3.89
CA SER A 30 3.72 -7.71 -4.78
C SER A 30 3.03 -6.64 -3.97
N ILE A 31 2.74 -5.52 -4.63
CA ILE A 31 2.08 -4.36 -4.03
C ILE A 31 0.95 -3.93 -4.95
N TYR A 32 -0.24 -3.80 -4.38
CA TYR A 32 -1.43 -3.34 -5.10
C TYR A 32 -1.96 -2.07 -4.46
N LEU A 33 -2.45 -1.16 -5.29
CA LEU A 33 -3.15 0.03 -4.84
C LEU A 33 -4.65 -0.23 -4.90
N TYR A 34 -5.36 0.11 -3.82
CA TYR A 34 -6.82 -0.01 -3.81
C TYR A 34 -7.42 1.18 -3.06
N GLY A 35 -8.73 1.17 -2.87
CA GLY A 35 -9.41 2.22 -2.13
C GLY A 35 -9.66 3.48 -2.95
N SER A 36 -9.95 4.57 -2.28
CA SER A 36 -10.42 5.79 -2.93
C SER A 36 -9.38 6.40 -3.88
N TYR A 37 -8.11 6.36 -3.51
CA TYR A 37 -7.08 6.91 -4.39
C TYR A 37 -6.95 6.09 -5.68
N ALA A 38 -7.07 4.76 -5.59
CA ALA A 38 -7.06 3.91 -6.79
C ALA A 38 -8.26 4.22 -7.69
N ARG A 39 -9.42 4.47 -7.11
CA ARG A 39 -10.64 4.79 -7.85
C ARG A 39 -10.67 6.23 -8.36
N LYS A 40 -9.74 7.07 -7.87
CA LYS A 40 -9.66 8.50 -8.18
C LYS A 40 -10.85 9.31 -7.66
N ASP A 41 -11.51 8.80 -6.61
CA ASP A 41 -12.56 9.53 -5.92
C ASP A 41 -12.12 9.96 -4.52
N HIS A 42 -10.80 9.98 -4.29
CA HIS A 42 -10.24 10.35 -3.00
C HIS A 42 -10.42 11.85 -2.73
N LYS A 43 -10.47 12.18 -1.44
CA LYS A 43 -10.54 13.54 -0.95
C LYS A 43 -9.20 13.93 -0.34
N TYR A 44 -9.07 15.18 0.06
CA TYR A 44 -7.85 15.69 0.66
C TYR A 44 -7.37 14.82 1.85
N ASN A 45 -8.32 14.41 2.69
CA ASN A 45 -8.01 13.62 3.89
C ASN A 45 -8.02 12.11 3.67
N SER A 46 -8.22 11.64 2.45
CA SER A 46 -8.24 10.21 2.19
C SER A 46 -6.83 9.61 2.33
N ASP A 47 -6.77 8.39 2.86
CA ASP A 47 -5.52 7.66 2.98
C ASP A 47 -5.13 7.02 1.65
N VAL A 48 -3.86 6.63 1.54
CA VAL A 48 -3.39 5.77 0.46
C VAL A 48 -3.46 4.33 0.99
N ASP A 49 -4.25 3.49 0.34
CA ASP A 49 -4.47 2.11 0.78
C ASP A 49 -3.70 1.14 -0.11
N LEU A 50 -2.80 0.38 0.49
CA LEU A 50 -2.00 -0.60 -0.22
C LEU A 50 -2.27 -2.00 0.31
N PHE A 51 -2.34 -2.95 -0.60
CA PHE A 51 -2.38 -4.37 -0.27
C PHE A 51 -1.02 -4.96 -0.62
N VAL A 52 -0.31 -5.47 0.39
CA VAL A 52 1.06 -5.95 0.25
C VAL A 52 1.08 -7.46 0.47
N CYS A 53 1.44 -8.19 -0.57
CA CYS A 53 1.62 -9.63 -0.48
C CYS A 53 3.05 -9.92 -0.08
N VAL A 54 3.22 -10.75 0.94
CA VAL A 54 4.53 -11.02 1.51
C VAL A 54 4.80 -12.52 1.57
N SER A 55 6.07 -12.87 1.75
CA SER A 55 6.50 -14.26 1.89
C SER A 55 6.08 -14.85 3.24
N ASP A 56 6.05 -16.17 3.31
CA ASP A 56 5.59 -16.88 4.51
C ASP A 56 6.49 -16.65 5.72
N ASP A 57 7.75 -16.30 5.50
CA ASP A 57 8.70 -16.06 6.59
C ASP A 57 8.61 -14.64 7.16
N THR A 58 7.68 -13.83 6.68
CA THR A 58 7.45 -12.49 7.22
C THR A 58 6.81 -12.61 8.60
N THR A 59 7.53 -12.17 9.63
CA THR A 59 7.04 -12.24 11.01
C THR A 59 6.12 -11.05 11.32
N ALA A 60 5.37 -11.18 12.41
CA ALA A 60 4.53 -10.07 12.88
C ALA A 60 5.39 -8.84 13.20
N ARG A 61 6.60 -9.05 13.68
CA ARG A 61 7.53 -7.95 13.98
C ARG A 61 7.93 -7.20 12.72
N VAL A 62 8.28 -7.93 11.67
CA VAL A 62 8.63 -7.33 10.37
C VAL A 62 7.43 -6.57 9.82
N ALA A 63 6.24 -7.17 9.89
CA ALA A 63 5.02 -6.51 9.42
C ALA A 63 4.77 -5.19 10.17
N ALA A 64 4.98 -5.18 11.48
CA ALA A 64 4.81 -3.96 12.28
C ALA A 64 5.80 -2.87 11.86
N HIS A 65 7.05 -3.25 11.60
CA HIS A 65 8.06 -2.32 11.11
C HIS A 65 7.70 -1.76 9.74
N MET A 66 7.17 -2.60 8.86
CA MET A 66 6.72 -2.16 7.54
C MET A 66 5.64 -1.09 7.67
N ARG A 67 4.65 -1.31 8.54
CA ARG A 67 3.57 -0.34 8.74
C ARG A 67 4.09 0.99 9.25
N SER A 68 5.06 0.95 10.13
CA SER A 68 5.66 2.17 10.66
C SER A 68 6.49 2.90 9.61
N ASP A 69 7.28 2.17 8.85
CA ASP A 69 8.24 2.76 7.93
C ASP A 69 7.60 3.34 6.67
N VAL A 70 6.42 2.82 6.26
CA VAL A 70 5.74 3.37 5.09
C VAL A 70 5.06 4.71 5.36
N ALA A 71 4.89 5.08 6.63
CA ALA A 71 4.29 6.36 6.96
C ALA A 71 5.17 7.49 6.43
N PRO A 72 4.59 8.50 5.77
CA PRO A 72 5.39 9.61 5.28
C PRO A 72 5.91 10.46 6.45
N ASP A 73 7.10 11.05 6.26
CA ASP A 73 7.71 11.90 7.27
C ASP A 73 7.04 13.28 7.35
N ASP A 74 6.38 13.67 6.29
CA ASP A 74 5.74 14.97 6.18
C ASP A 74 4.28 14.87 6.62
N TYR A 75 3.90 15.61 7.66
CA TYR A 75 2.52 15.61 8.18
C TYR A 75 1.50 16.15 7.19
N ASN A 76 1.95 16.87 6.17
CA ASN A 76 1.05 17.38 5.13
C ASN A 76 0.66 16.32 4.11
N LEU A 77 1.34 15.19 4.12
CA LEU A 77 1.02 14.09 3.20
C LEU A 77 -0.02 13.17 3.83
N PRO A 78 -0.85 12.53 3.00
CA PRO A 78 -1.83 11.57 3.54
C PRO A 78 -1.14 10.37 4.16
N MET A 79 -1.81 9.74 5.09
CA MET A 79 -1.34 8.51 5.70
C MET A 79 -1.37 7.38 4.69
N VAL A 80 -0.47 6.43 4.87
CA VAL A 80 -0.43 5.21 4.07
C VAL A 80 -0.82 4.05 4.96
N GLU A 81 -1.90 3.38 4.62
CA GLU A 81 -2.33 2.17 5.31
C GLU A 81 -2.00 0.96 4.46
N ILE A 82 -1.34 -0.02 5.05
CA ILE A 82 -1.03 -1.25 4.34
C ILE A 82 -1.73 -2.43 4.99
N MET A 83 -2.30 -3.26 4.15
CA MET A 83 -2.82 -4.56 4.56
C MET A 83 -1.83 -5.61 4.09
N ILE A 84 -1.29 -6.39 5.02
CA ILE A 84 -0.24 -7.36 4.74
C ILE A 84 -0.84 -8.76 4.71
N SER A 85 -0.58 -9.50 3.65
CA SER A 85 -1.12 -10.84 3.49
C SER A 85 -0.07 -11.80 2.96
N LYS A 86 0.06 -12.96 3.59
CA LYS A 86 0.93 -14.03 3.11
C LYS A 86 0.29 -14.83 2.00
N SER A 87 -1.03 -14.87 1.97
CA SER A 87 -1.79 -15.64 0.98
C SER A 87 -2.17 -14.84 -0.26
N GLY A 88 -1.68 -13.62 -0.37
CA GLY A 88 -2.00 -12.75 -1.49
C GLY A 88 -3.48 -12.39 -1.52
N LEU A 89 -4.07 -12.44 -2.71
CA LEU A 89 -5.48 -12.10 -2.87
C LEU A 89 -6.42 -13.23 -2.46
N ARG A 90 -5.91 -14.27 -1.83
CA ARG A 90 -6.72 -15.38 -1.31
C ARG A 90 -7.12 -15.13 0.13
N ASN A 91 -7.70 -13.99 0.39
CA ASN A 91 -8.12 -13.64 1.74
C ASN A 91 -9.36 -14.46 2.13
N PRO A 92 -9.44 -14.96 3.38
CA PRO A 92 -10.64 -15.69 3.81
C PRO A 92 -11.91 -14.85 3.81
N SER A 93 -11.79 -13.53 3.86
CA SER A 93 -12.96 -12.68 3.69
C SER A 93 -13.31 -12.58 2.21
N TYR A 94 -14.24 -13.40 1.80
CA TYR A 94 -14.61 -13.55 0.40
C TYR A 94 -14.99 -12.24 -0.28
N GLN A 95 -15.83 -11.45 0.39
CA GLN A 95 -16.32 -10.20 -0.19
C GLN A 95 -15.22 -9.17 -0.38
N PHE A 96 -14.34 -9.07 0.60
CA PHE A 96 -13.19 -8.16 0.53
C PHE A 96 -12.25 -8.56 -0.61
N THR A 97 -11.98 -9.85 -0.74
CA THR A 97 -11.10 -10.37 -1.79
C THR A 97 -11.68 -10.08 -3.18
N ASN A 98 -12.99 -10.24 -3.36
CA ASN A 98 -13.63 -9.92 -4.62
C ASN A 98 -13.51 -8.45 -4.98
N ASN A 99 -13.71 -7.57 -4.00
CA ASN A 99 -13.58 -6.14 -4.23
C ASN A 99 -12.14 -5.79 -4.61
N LEU A 100 -11.18 -6.37 -3.93
CA LEU A 100 -9.77 -6.16 -4.25
C LEU A 100 -9.44 -6.60 -5.67
N LYS A 101 -9.93 -7.76 -6.08
CA LYS A 101 -9.68 -8.26 -7.44
C LYS A 101 -10.23 -7.35 -8.51
N LYS A 102 -11.34 -6.68 -8.23
CA LYS A 102 -11.95 -5.76 -9.18
C LYS A 102 -11.28 -4.40 -9.23
N GLU A 103 -10.86 -3.89 -8.08
CA GLU A 103 -10.40 -2.52 -7.91
C GLU A 103 -8.88 -2.37 -7.81
N ALA A 104 -8.19 -3.41 -7.38
CA ALA A 104 -6.76 -3.30 -7.08
C ALA A 104 -5.93 -3.14 -8.34
N ILE A 105 -4.98 -2.23 -8.27
CA ILE A 105 -4.05 -1.95 -9.36
C ILE A 105 -2.69 -2.48 -8.94
N LEU A 106 -2.14 -3.41 -9.72
CA LEU A 106 -0.81 -3.93 -9.45
C LEU A 106 0.23 -2.85 -9.73
N LEU A 107 0.99 -2.46 -8.69
CA LEU A 107 2.02 -1.44 -8.81
C LEU A 107 3.42 -2.04 -8.94
N TRP A 108 3.66 -3.16 -8.30
CA TRP A 108 4.99 -3.76 -8.26
C TRP A 108 4.90 -5.25 -7.98
N LYS A 109 5.75 -6.00 -8.62
CA LYS A 109 5.84 -7.44 -8.42
C LYS A 109 7.30 -7.88 -8.46
N ASN A 110 7.70 -8.64 -7.45
CA ASN A 110 9.05 -9.20 -7.40
C ASN A 110 9.07 -10.51 -8.20
N HIS A 111 9.99 -10.58 -9.13
CA HIS A 111 10.15 -11.77 -9.96
C HIS A 111 11.23 -12.70 -9.47
#